data_0a035e3fdfa88af78b42ea6951d61eac
#
_entry.id   0a035e3fdfa88af78b42ea6951d61eac
#
_cell.length_a   1.000
_cell.length_b   1.000
_cell.length_c   1.000
_cell.angle_alpha   90.00
_cell.angle_beta   90.00
_cell.angle_gamma   90.00
#
_symmetry.space_group_name_H-M   'P 1'
#
loop_
_entity.id
_entity.type
_entity.pdbx_description
1 polymer ?
#
loop_
_entity_poly.entity_id
_entity_poly.type
_entity_poly.pdbx_seq_one_letter_code
_entity_poly.pdbx_strand_id
1 'polypeptide(L)'
;MKKYQLTLLSLCVAAFAQAKVTLPSFFTDNMVIQQNSQLTLPGKAKAGKQVTVKVSWNHEKYTTKVSADGRFSIEVPTPPAGGPYQITVSDGEKLVLNNVLSGEVWICSGQSNMEMPVAGWGKVMNYEQEVADADYPSIRLLQVKKTVAFSPQDNVEMNMNGWQECS
;
A
#
# COMPACT_ATOMS: atom_id res chain seq x y z
N MET A 1 -67.38 5.12 -16.56
CA MET A 1 -66.36 4.30 -15.90
C MET A 1 -65.00 4.77 -16.40
N LYS A 2 -64.28 5.58 -15.61
CA LYS A 2 -62.95 6.15 -15.97
C LYS A 2 -61.86 5.12 -15.54
N LYS A 3 -61.10 4.62 -16.55
CA LYS A 3 -59.93 3.75 -16.30
C LYS A 3 -58.74 4.67 -15.92
N TYR A 4 -58.27 4.56 -14.71
CA TYR A 4 -57.02 5.22 -14.28
C TYR A 4 -55.84 4.31 -14.70
N GLN A 5 -55.06 4.74 -15.66
CA GLN A 5 -53.78 4.14 -16.00
C GLN A 5 -52.75 4.63 -14.96
N LEU A 6 -52.32 3.77 -14.10
CA LEU A 6 -51.22 3.96 -13.16
C LEU A 6 -49.90 3.75 -13.90
N THR A 7 -49.26 4.84 -14.32
CA THR A 7 -47.92 4.77 -14.92
C THR A 7 -46.89 4.63 -13.78
N LEU A 8 -46.38 3.44 -13.59
CA LEU A 8 -45.31 3.16 -12.63
C LEU A 8 -43.98 3.69 -13.21
N LEU A 9 -43.55 4.88 -12.78
CA LEU A 9 -42.26 5.45 -13.13
C LEU A 9 -41.19 4.74 -12.29
N SER A 10 -40.57 3.70 -12.87
CA SER A 10 -39.44 3.01 -12.26
C SER A 10 -38.22 3.93 -12.29
N LEU A 11 -37.92 4.57 -11.15
CA LEU A 11 -36.71 5.36 -10.97
C LEU A 11 -35.55 4.41 -10.74
N CYS A 12 -34.85 4.02 -11.82
CA CYS A 12 -33.56 3.33 -11.73
C CYS A 12 -32.52 4.29 -11.12
N VAL A 13 -32.37 4.23 -9.81
CA VAL A 13 -31.23 4.82 -9.12
C VAL A 13 -30.02 3.94 -9.46
N ALA A 14 -29.31 4.29 -10.52
CA ALA A 14 -27.98 3.75 -10.77
C ALA A 14 -27.08 4.23 -9.64
N ALA A 15 -26.87 3.36 -8.66
CA ALA A 15 -25.82 3.55 -7.66
C ALA A 15 -24.48 3.54 -8.42
N PHE A 16 -23.96 4.72 -8.72
CA PHE A 16 -22.59 4.87 -9.20
C PHE A 16 -21.68 4.46 -8.05
N ALA A 17 -21.30 3.18 -8.01
CA ALA A 17 -20.17 2.76 -7.20
C ALA A 17 -18.97 3.58 -7.68
N GLN A 18 -18.60 4.60 -6.95
CA GLN A 18 -17.36 5.32 -7.21
C GLN A 18 -16.24 4.36 -6.87
N ALA A 19 -15.55 3.86 -7.88
CA ALA A 19 -14.36 3.05 -7.66
C ALA A 19 -13.30 3.97 -7.04
N LYS A 20 -13.13 3.84 -5.74
CA LYS A 20 -12.07 4.51 -4.97
C LYS A 20 -10.71 4.04 -5.45
N VAL A 21 -9.71 4.92 -5.43
CA VAL A 21 -8.31 4.52 -5.66
C VAL A 21 -7.94 3.34 -4.76
N THR A 22 -7.36 2.32 -5.37
CA THR A 22 -6.76 1.19 -4.67
C THR A 22 -5.30 1.04 -5.07
N LEU A 23 -4.46 0.74 -4.10
CA LEU A 23 -3.03 0.42 -4.26
C LEU A 23 -2.80 -1.07 -3.92
N PRO A 24 -1.69 -1.67 -4.38
CA PRO A 24 -1.25 -2.97 -3.87
C PRO A 24 -1.16 -2.99 -2.33
N SER A 25 -1.41 -4.14 -1.74
CA SER A 25 -1.59 -4.31 -0.29
C SER A 25 -0.41 -3.89 0.57
N PHE A 26 0.81 -3.88 0.02
CA PHE A 26 2.02 -3.47 0.73
C PHE A 26 2.21 -1.94 0.81
N PHE A 27 1.40 -1.15 0.10
CA PHE A 27 1.33 0.31 0.29
C PHE A 27 0.36 0.62 1.44
N THR A 28 0.88 0.63 2.64
CA THR A 28 0.11 0.91 3.87
C THR A 28 0.81 1.96 4.73
N ASP A 29 0.15 2.37 5.79
CA ASP A 29 0.79 3.14 6.85
C ASP A 29 2.04 2.41 7.36
N ASN A 30 2.97 3.14 7.95
CA ASN A 30 4.25 2.67 8.49
C ASN A 30 5.25 2.11 7.45
N MET A 31 4.97 2.18 6.15
CA MET A 31 5.88 1.65 5.13
C MET A 31 7.21 2.40 5.06
N VAL A 32 8.23 1.70 4.54
CA VAL A 32 9.51 2.31 4.14
C VAL A 32 9.59 2.37 2.63
N ILE A 33 10.05 3.50 2.11
CA ILE A 33 10.37 3.69 0.70
C ILE A 33 11.88 3.80 0.52
N GLN A 34 12.42 3.28 -0.60
CA GLN A 34 13.84 3.40 -0.91
C GLN A 34 14.22 4.88 -1.05
N GLN A 35 15.24 5.30 -0.31
CA GLN A 35 15.75 6.67 -0.35
C GLN A 35 16.46 6.99 -1.68
N ASN A 36 16.54 8.29 -2.04
CA ASN A 36 17.27 8.82 -3.20
C ASN A 36 16.98 8.04 -4.51
N SER A 37 15.72 7.69 -4.74
CA SER A 37 15.24 6.82 -5.81
C SER A 37 13.96 7.37 -6.44
N GLN A 38 13.33 6.57 -7.28
CA GLN A 38 12.00 6.80 -7.82
C GLN A 38 11.03 5.77 -7.22
N LEU A 39 10.02 6.25 -6.50
CA LEU A 39 8.93 5.42 -6.04
C LEU A 39 7.89 5.29 -7.15
N THR A 40 7.70 4.09 -7.65
CA THR A 40 6.59 3.78 -8.56
C THR A 40 5.36 3.39 -7.74
N LEU A 41 4.28 4.14 -7.87
CA LEU A 41 2.98 3.87 -7.24
C LEU A 41 2.00 3.35 -8.30
N PRO A 42 1.86 2.03 -8.46
CA PRO A 42 0.83 1.43 -9.30
C PRO A 42 -0.49 1.39 -8.56
N GLY A 43 -1.60 1.43 -9.30
CA GLY A 43 -2.90 1.30 -8.66
C GLY A 43 -4.04 1.16 -9.65
N LYS A 44 -5.25 1.08 -9.11
CA LYS A 44 -6.49 1.04 -9.88
C LYS A 44 -7.43 2.15 -9.44
N ALA A 45 -8.13 2.73 -10.40
CA ALA A 45 -9.17 3.73 -10.19
C ALA A 45 -10.13 3.72 -11.38
N LYS A 46 -11.12 4.61 -11.39
CA LYS A 46 -12.08 4.69 -12.51
C LYS A 46 -11.36 5.14 -13.79
N ALA A 47 -11.53 4.37 -14.87
CA ALA A 47 -10.96 4.67 -16.19
C ALA A 47 -11.24 6.12 -16.64
N GLY A 48 -10.22 6.76 -17.19
CA GLY A 48 -10.28 8.14 -17.68
C GLY A 48 -10.20 9.22 -16.60
N LYS A 49 -10.28 8.88 -15.31
CA LYS A 49 -10.07 9.84 -14.22
C LYS A 49 -8.60 10.26 -14.14
N GLN A 50 -8.37 11.41 -13.55
CA GLN A 50 -7.03 11.84 -13.16
C GLN A 50 -6.77 11.40 -11.71
N VAL A 51 -5.64 10.76 -11.49
CA VAL A 51 -5.12 10.46 -10.15
C VAL A 51 -4.03 11.48 -9.82
N THR A 52 -4.06 11.95 -8.59
CA THR A 52 -3.10 12.90 -8.04
C THR A 52 -2.41 12.27 -6.84
N VAL A 53 -1.09 12.38 -6.79
CA VAL A 53 -0.26 12.05 -5.62
C VAL A 53 0.34 13.34 -5.07
N LYS A 54 0.20 13.56 -3.77
CA LYS A 54 0.87 14.62 -3.02
C LYS A 54 1.76 13.97 -1.96
N VAL A 55 2.95 14.48 -1.80
CA VAL A 55 3.92 13.98 -0.83
C VAL A 55 4.37 15.12 0.09
N SER A 56 4.64 14.78 1.35
CA SER A 56 4.93 15.81 2.35
C SER A 56 6.38 16.30 2.35
N TRP A 57 7.32 15.55 1.75
CA TRP A 57 8.75 15.88 1.81
C TRP A 57 9.18 17.02 0.88
N ASN A 58 8.45 17.28 -0.21
CA ASN A 58 8.71 18.41 -1.11
C ASN A 58 7.46 19.22 -1.43
N HIS A 59 6.29 18.82 -0.87
CA HIS A 59 4.98 19.43 -1.10
C HIS A 59 4.52 19.46 -2.57
N GLU A 60 5.19 18.71 -3.45
CA GLU A 60 4.84 18.64 -4.86
C GLU A 60 3.63 17.76 -5.11
N LYS A 61 3.08 17.94 -6.30
CA LYS A 61 1.90 17.25 -6.77
C LYS A 61 2.18 16.59 -8.10
N TYR A 62 2.05 15.27 -8.12
CA TYR A 62 2.22 14.44 -9.30
C TYR A 62 0.87 13.98 -9.82
N THR A 63 0.69 13.92 -11.13
CA THR A 63 -0.60 13.54 -11.72
C THR A 63 -0.41 12.57 -12.88
N THR A 64 -1.35 11.63 -13.00
CA THR A 64 -1.45 10.70 -14.12
C THR A 64 -2.90 10.47 -14.50
N LYS A 65 -3.15 9.98 -15.71
CA LYS A 65 -4.48 9.60 -16.16
C LYS A 65 -4.65 8.08 -16.06
N VAL A 66 -5.78 7.65 -15.54
CA VAL A 66 -6.15 6.24 -15.47
C VAL A 66 -6.45 5.72 -16.86
N SER A 67 -5.82 4.61 -17.24
CA SER A 67 -6.00 3.93 -18.52
C SER A 67 -7.40 3.32 -18.67
N ALA A 68 -7.71 2.84 -19.88
CA ALA A 68 -9.03 2.28 -20.18
C ALA A 68 -9.34 1.00 -19.39
N ASP A 69 -8.31 0.25 -18.99
CA ASP A 69 -8.41 -0.96 -18.15
C ASP A 69 -8.48 -0.65 -16.63
N GLY A 70 -8.55 0.64 -16.27
CA GLY A 70 -8.67 1.09 -14.89
C GLY A 70 -7.35 1.09 -14.10
N ARG A 71 -6.20 0.96 -14.76
CA ARG A 71 -4.87 0.98 -14.12
C ARG A 71 -4.23 2.35 -14.24
N PHE A 72 -3.38 2.68 -13.29
CA PHE A 72 -2.46 3.81 -13.37
C PHE A 72 -1.11 3.45 -12.78
N SER A 73 -0.10 4.21 -13.16
CA SER A 73 1.21 4.22 -12.51
C SER A 73 1.69 5.66 -12.45
N ILE A 74 2.35 6.01 -11.36
CA ILE A 74 2.91 7.34 -11.15
C ILE A 74 4.26 7.22 -10.46
N GLU A 75 5.24 7.98 -10.95
CA GLU A 75 6.59 8.01 -10.37
C GLU A 75 6.75 9.26 -9.52
N VAL A 76 7.35 9.09 -8.35
CA VAL A 76 7.59 10.15 -7.38
C VAL A 76 9.03 10.04 -6.88
N PRO A 77 9.87 11.08 -7.01
CA PRO A 77 11.21 11.06 -6.46
C PRO A 77 11.17 11.00 -4.93
N THR A 78 12.01 10.14 -4.36
CA THR A 78 12.09 9.94 -2.92
C THR A 78 13.20 10.78 -2.29
N PRO A 79 13.00 11.26 -1.06
CA PRO A 79 13.99 12.06 -0.37
C PRO A 79 15.13 11.19 0.17
N PRO A 80 16.22 11.80 0.70
CA PRO A 80 17.16 11.11 1.58
C PRO A 80 16.47 10.45 2.77
N ALA A 81 17.20 9.58 3.50
CA ALA A 81 16.69 8.92 4.70
C ALA A 81 16.08 9.93 5.69
N GLY A 82 14.92 9.59 6.23
CA GLY A 82 14.17 10.44 7.17
C GLY A 82 12.70 10.13 7.21
N GLY A 83 11.95 11.04 7.81
CA GLY A 83 10.50 10.93 8.04
C GLY A 83 10.15 11.29 9.49
N PRO A 84 8.91 11.03 9.91
CA PRO A 84 7.84 10.41 9.14
C PRO A 84 7.23 11.34 8.08
N TYR A 85 6.91 10.77 6.94
CA TYR A 85 6.27 11.45 5.82
C TYR A 85 4.83 10.97 5.62
N GLN A 86 4.11 11.69 4.76
CA GLN A 86 2.76 11.35 4.34
C GLN A 86 2.67 11.34 2.81
N ILE A 87 1.97 10.35 2.27
CA ILE A 87 1.60 10.26 0.85
C ILE A 87 0.09 10.28 0.75
N THR A 88 -0.45 11.21 -0.03
CA THR A 88 -1.89 11.28 -0.32
C THR A 88 -2.14 10.98 -1.78
N VAL A 89 -2.93 9.96 -2.06
CA VAL A 89 -3.38 9.56 -3.41
C VAL A 89 -4.86 9.88 -3.55
N SER A 90 -5.27 10.50 -4.65
CA SER A 90 -6.67 10.93 -4.83
C SER A 90 -7.10 10.89 -6.28
N ASP A 91 -8.31 10.40 -6.54
CA ASP A 91 -9.07 10.54 -7.78
C ASP A 91 -10.35 11.42 -7.61
N GLY A 92 -10.40 12.12 -6.48
CA GLY A 92 -11.55 12.86 -5.94
C GLY A 92 -11.76 12.49 -4.47
N GLU A 93 -11.64 11.22 -4.10
CA GLU A 93 -11.50 10.77 -2.72
C GLU A 93 -10.03 10.60 -2.35
N LYS A 94 -9.71 10.79 -1.08
CA LYS A 94 -8.32 10.69 -0.59
C LYS A 94 -8.05 9.33 0.04
N LEU A 95 -6.98 8.70 -0.39
CA LEU A 95 -6.28 7.63 0.30
C LEU A 95 -5.00 8.23 0.89
N VAL A 96 -4.81 8.12 2.19
CA VAL A 96 -3.66 8.71 2.89
C VAL A 96 -2.83 7.59 3.49
N LEU A 97 -1.54 7.59 3.20
CA LEU A 97 -0.54 6.72 3.81
C LEU A 97 0.27 7.56 4.80
N ASN A 98 0.23 7.18 6.06
CA ASN A 98 0.83 7.91 7.16
C ASN A 98 2.11 7.22 7.65
N ASN A 99 2.93 7.97 8.39
CA ASN A 99 4.13 7.44 9.05
C ASN A 99 5.08 6.71 8.08
N VAL A 100 5.22 7.24 6.86
CA VAL A 100 6.10 6.71 5.83
C VAL A 100 7.54 7.14 6.14
N LEU A 101 8.46 6.17 6.16
CA LEU A 101 9.89 6.47 6.27
C LEU A 101 10.56 6.36 4.90
N SER A 102 11.58 7.18 4.67
CA SER A 102 12.53 7.02 3.59
C SER A 102 13.82 6.43 4.14
N GLY A 103 14.33 5.37 3.55
CA GLY A 103 15.51 4.66 4.04
C GLY A 103 15.93 3.53 3.11
N GLU A 104 16.67 2.56 3.62
CA GLU A 104 17.05 1.36 2.87
C GLU A 104 15.94 0.32 2.95
N VAL A 105 15.58 -0.23 1.78
CA VAL A 105 14.61 -1.32 1.65
C VAL A 105 15.33 -2.62 1.31
N TRP A 106 15.25 -3.59 2.20
CA TRP A 106 15.85 -4.91 2.03
C TRP A 106 14.80 -5.95 1.67
N ILE A 107 15.05 -6.75 0.63
CA ILE A 107 14.24 -7.92 0.29
C ILE A 107 14.94 -9.15 0.83
N CYS A 108 14.38 -9.72 1.88
CA CYS A 108 14.89 -10.93 2.53
C CYS A 108 14.15 -12.14 1.99
N SER A 109 14.84 -13.00 1.25
CA SER A 109 14.28 -14.22 0.64
C SER A 109 15.26 -15.37 0.78
N GLY A 110 14.76 -16.60 0.81
CA GLY A 110 15.58 -17.81 0.93
C GLY A 110 14.78 -19.04 1.31
N GLN A 111 15.40 -19.90 2.08
CA GLN A 111 14.82 -21.16 2.56
C GLN A 111 14.56 -21.10 4.09
N SER A 112 14.65 -22.23 4.76
CA SER A 112 14.35 -22.40 6.19
C SER A 112 15.04 -21.39 7.11
N ASN A 113 16.27 -20.96 6.81
CA ASN A 113 16.97 -19.98 7.64
C ASN A 113 16.34 -18.57 7.60
N MET A 114 15.68 -18.23 6.49
CA MET A 114 14.94 -16.95 6.40
C MET A 114 13.62 -16.99 7.16
N GLU A 115 13.20 -18.15 7.57
CA GLU A 115 11.98 -18.40 8.33
C GLU A 115 12.24 -18.63 9.82
N MET A 116 13.50 -18.83 10.18
CA MET A 116 13.91 -19.13 11.53
C MET A 116 13.57 -17.95 12.46
N PRO A 117 12.73 -18.16 13.48
CA PRO A 117 12.39 -17.10 14.41
C PRO A 117 13.56 -16.79 15.36
N VAL A 118 13.61 -15.55 15.85
CA VAL A 118 14.56 -15.16 16.91
C VAL A 118 14.35 -16.03 18.15
N ALA A 119 13.10 -16.25 18.56
CA ALA A 119 12.70 -17.16 19.63
C ALA A 119 11.77 -18.25 19.07
N GLY A 120 11.96 -19.48 19.47
CA GLY A 120 11.13 -20.62 19.04
C GLY A 120 11.97 -21.84 18.61
N TRP A 121 11.58 -22.48 17.51
CA TRP A 121 12.20 -23.73 17.06
C TRP A 121 13.66 -23.58 16.58
N GLY A 122 14.05 -22.41 16.10
CA GLY A 122 15.40 -22.11 15.61
C GLY A 122 16.01 -20.90 16.28
N LYS A 123 15.71 -20.69 17.56
CA LYS A 123 16.14 -19.52 18.31
C LYS A 123 17.63 -19.23 18.24
N VAL A 124 17.97 -17.95 18.16
CA VAL A 124 19.36 -17.46 18.17
C VAL A 124 19.94 -17.49 19.58
N MET A 125 21.27 -17.40 19.69
CA MET A 125 21.91 -17.22 20.99
C MET A 125 21.43 -15.91 21.63
N ASN A 126 21.25 -15.93 22.94
CA ASN A 126 20.75 -14.79 23.73
C ASN A 126 19.39 -14.24 23.25
N TYR A 127 18.55 -15.06 22.66
CA TYR A 127 17.28 -14.62 22.06
C TYR A 127 16.38 -13.86 23.04
N GLU A 128 16.42 -14.18 24.35
CA GLU A 128 15.64 -13.47 25.37
C GLU A 128 16.06 -12.00 25.48
N GLN A 129 17.37 -11.75 25.45
CA GLN A 129 17.89 -10.39 25.46
C GLN A 129 17.61 -9.67 24.14
N GLU A 130 17.79 -10.34 23.00
CA GLU A 130 17.51 -9.77 21.68
C GLU A 130 16.04 -9.35 21.54
N VAL A 131 15.11 -10.16 22.06
CA VAL A 131 13.68 -9.82 22.07
C VAL A 131 13.40 -8.68 23.03
N ALA A 132 14.03 -8.66 24.21
CA ALA A 132 13.82 -7.61 25.21
C ALA A 132 14.35 -6.24 24.74
N ASP A 133 15.44 -6.25 23.97
CA ASP A 133 16.09 -5.04 23.44
C ASP A 133 15.50 -4.56 22.09
N ALA A 134 14.58 -5.32 21.51
CA ALA A 134 13.99 -5.03 20.20
C ALA A 134 13.00 -3.85 20.26
N ASP A 135 13.54 -2.64 20.40
CA ASP A 135 12.79 -1.38 20.32
C ASP A 135 13.48 -0.45 19.30
N TYR A 136 13.22 -0.71 18.03
CA TYR A 136 13.80 0.01 16.90
C TYR A 136 12.70 0.57 15.98
N PRO A 137 11.98 1.63 16.39
CA PRO A 137 10.81 2.12 15.64
C PRO A 137 11.16 2.69 14.26
N SER A 138 12.43 2.91 13.94
CA SER A 138 12.89 3.25 12.59
C SER A 138 13.10 2.02 11.69
N ILE A 139 13.12 0.81 12.24
CA ILE A 139 13.13 -0.44 11.48
C ILE A 139 11.68 -0.89 11.29
N ARG A 140 11.30 -1.14 10.05
CA ARG A 140 9.95 -1.58 9.68
C ARG A 140 10.02 -2.96 9.04
N LEU A 141 9.10 -3.81 9.40
CA LEU A 141 9.02 -5.19 8.98
C LEU A 141 7.74 -5.43 8.18
N LEU A 142 7.87 -6.10 7.05
CA LEU A 142 6.74 -6.60 6.26
C LEU A 142 6.97 -8.07 5.95
N GLN A 143 6.03 -8.92 6.30
CA GLN A 143 6.09 -10.33 5.99
C GLN A 143 5.02 -10.71 4.96
N VAL A 144 5.48 -11.15 3.79
CA VAL A 144 4.61 -11.69 2.74
C VAL A 144 4.16 -13.09 3.14
N LYS A 145 2.86 -13.37 3.00
CA LYS A 145 2.31 -14.69 3.23
C LYS A 145 2.82 -15.69 2.18
N LYS A 146 3.20 -16.86 2.61
CA LYS A 146 3.59 -17.92 1.71
C LYS A 146 2.41 -18.38 0.87
N THR A 147 2.48 -18.12 -0.42
CA THR A 147 1.45 -18.48 -1.39
C THR A 147 2.12 -18.95 -2.67
N VAL A 148 1.67 -20.08 -3.20
CA VAL A 148 2.13 -20.57 -4.49
C VAL A 148 1.35 -19.88 -5.60
N ALA A 149 2.08 -19.35 -6.59
CA ALA A 149 1.48 -18.79 -7.80
C ALA A 149 2.21 -19.32 -9.04
N PHE A 150 1.47 -19.64 -10.10
CA PHE A 150 2.02 -20.15 -11.36
C PHE A 150 2.33 -19.04 -12.36
N SER A 151 2.01 -17.79 -12.01
CA SER A 151 2.30 -16.59 -12.81
C SER A 151 2.59 -15.41 -11.89
N PRO A 152 3.28 -14.37 -12.39
CA PRO A 152 3.46 -13.12 -11.64
C PRO A 152 2.13 -12.54 -11.17
N GLN A 153 2.11 -12.04 -9.95
CA GLN A 153 0.92 -11.44 -9.34
C GLN A 153 1.09 -9.94 -9.19
N ASP A 154 0.03 -9.17 -9.39
CA ASP A 154 0.00 -7.71 -9.21
C ASP A 154 -0.03 -7.32 -7.71
N ASN A 155 -0.31 -8.26 -6.84
CA ASN A 155 -0.48 -8.03 -5.41
C ASN A 155 -0.04 -9.24 -4.60
N VAL A 156 0.21 -9.03 -3.31
CA VAL A 156 0.60 -10.08 -2.37
C VAL A 156 -0.32 -10.07 -1.15
N GLU A 157 -0.52 -11.24 -0.54
CA GLU A 157 -1.09 -11.32 0.80
C GLU A 157 0.01 -11.17 1.84
N MET A 158 -0.33 -10.55 2.96
CA MET A 158 0.59 -10.33 4.08
C MET A 158 0.14 -11.12 5.31
N ASN A 159 1.10 -11.55 6.13
CA ASN A 159 0.79 -12.24 7.38
C ASN A 159 0.26 -11.28 8.46
N MET A 160 0.57 -9.99 8.36
CA MET A 160 0.14 -8.93 9.26
C MET A 160 -0.59 -7.83 8.48
N ASN A 161 -1.21 -6.91 9.18
CA ASN A 161 -1.97 -5.80 8.59
C ASN A 161 -1.04 -4.68 8.05
N GLY A 162 -0.09 -5.01 7.18
CA GLY A 162 0.87 -4.07 6.62
C GLY A 162 2.19 -4.04 7.37
N TRP A 163 2.92 -2.94 7.22
CA TRP A 163 4.20 -2.71 7.85
C TRP A 163 4.08 -2.53 9.35
N GLN A 164 4.98 -3.17 10.09
CA GLN A 164 5.07 -3.10 11.55
C GLN A 164 6.37 -2.43 11.97
N GLU A 165 6.35 -1.73 13.09
CA GLU A 165 7.55 -1.26 13.76
C GLU A 165 8.23 -2.45 14.46
N CYS A 166 9.55 -2.43 14.53
CA CYS A 166 10.31 -3.39 15.33
C CYS A 166 10.24 -2.96 16.81
N SER A 167 9.33 -3.59 17.55
CA SER A 167 9.10 -3.32 18.97
C SER A 167 8.63 -4.58 19.69
#